data_c1ff805eeec819481411a614af55da54
#
_entry.id   c1ff805eeec819481411a614af55da54
#
_cell.length_a   1.000
_cell.length_b   1.000
_cell.length_c   1.000
_cell.angle_alpha   90.00
_cell.angle_beta   90.00
_cell.angle_gamma   90.00
#
_symmetry.space_group_name_H-M   'P 1'
#
loop_
_entity.id
_entity.type
_entity.pdbx_description
1 polymer ?
#
loop_
_entity_poly.entity_id
_entity_poly.type
_entity_poly.pdbx_seq_one_letter_code
_entity_poly.pdbx_strand_id
1 'polypeptide(L)'
;MATSVKSGLTFKKGKLSKSLLLDLHRQLVFPRVIEEKMLSLLRQGKISKWFSGIGQEAISVGCAMALEQDELIFTMHRNLGVFTARNVPFEKLFAQWQGKTSGFSKGRERSFHFGTLDYGIVGMISHLGPQLSLADGVGLAHKLKNEQKVALAFTGEGGTSEGEFHEALNVAAVWDLPVIFVIENNGYGLSTPTNEQYKCEFLADRAKGYGMEGITIDGNNILEVYQTIQKLAKDIRKNPRPVLVECLTFRMRGHEEASGTKYVPKHLMEEWALKDPISNFENYLIKEGLITESESKSLKAGLKKDLEKSLKTVFDMPEPVAHTLDEINDVYRPFDFQETKPGSSKREMRFVDAVSDGLKEAMKKHDNLVL
;
A
#
# COMPACT_ATOMS: atom_id res chain seq x y z
N MET A 1 -1.03 29.75 0.50
CA MET A 1 -0.56 30.24 -0.84
C MET A 1 -0.55 29.02 -1.75
N ALA A 2 -1.29 29.03 -2.85
CA ALA A 2 -1.25 27.93 -3.81
C ALA A 2 0.12 27.96 -4.49
N THR A 3 0.95 26.93 -4.24
CA THR A 3 2.20 26.72 -4.97
C THR A 3 1.84 26.53 -6.44
N SER A 4 2.30 27.44 -7.30
CA SER A 4 2.10 27.33 -8.75
C SER A 4 2.72 26.01 -9.22
N VAL A 5 1.87 25.11 -9.70
CA VAL A 5 2.27 23.81 -10.24
C VAL A 5 3.11 24.08 -11.49
N LYS A 6 4.43 23.82 -11.43
CA LYS A 6 5.29 23.89 -12.62
C LYS A 6 4.80 22.85 -13.64
N SER A 7 4.57 23.26 -14.86
CA SER A 7 4.22 22.37 -15.97
C SER A 7 5.39 21.43 -16.28
N GLY A 8 5.15 20.12 -16.17
CA GLY A 8 6.08 19.05 -16.53
C GLY A 8 6.95 18.52 -15.38
N LEU A 9 7.08 17.19 -15.33
CA LEU A 9 7.95 16.49 -14.38
C LEU A 9 9.39 16.49 -14.89
N THR A 10 10.36 16.65 -13.98
CA THR A 10 11.79 16.58 -14.33
C THR A 10 12.38 15.27 -13.84
N PHE A 11 12.66 14.36 -14.75
CA PHE A 11 13.21 13.05 -14.43
C PHE A 11 14.74 13.08 -14.38
N LYS A 12 15.30 12.50 -13.33
CA LYS A 12 16.75 12.31 -13.15
C LYS A 12 17.07 10.83 -13.11
N LYS A 13 17.56 10.30 -14.24
CA LYS A 13 17.91 8.88 -14.38
C LYS A 13 18.97 8.41 -13.40
N GLY A 14 19.94 9.26 -13.06
CA GLY A 14 21.08 8.85 -12.23
C GLY A 14 21.84 7.65 -12.84
N LYS A 15 22.10 6.64 -11.99
CA LYS A 15 22.77 5.39 -12.37
C LYS A 15 21.83 4.25 -12.74
N LEU A 16 20.53 4.51 -12.91
CA LEU A 16 19.55 3.47 -13.23
C LEU A 16 19.81 2.88 -14.63
N SER A 17 19.75 1.54 -14.74
CA SER A 17 19.93 0.83 -16.00
C SER A 17 18.75 1.04 -16.93
N LYS A 18 18.98 0.87 -18.25
CA LYS A 18 17.90 0.88 -19.24
C LYS A 18 16.84 -0.17 -18.94
N SER A 19 17.25 -1.38 -18.56
CA SER A 19 16.34 -2.48 -18.21
C SER A 19 15.37 -2.04 -17.10
N LEU A 20 15.89 -1.49 -16.00
CA LEU A 20 15.07 -1.04 -14.89
C LEU A 20 14.10 0.08 -15.29
N LEU A 21 14.53 1.02 -16.14
CA LEU A 21 13.64 2.08 -16.64
C LEU A 21 12.48 1.52 -17.46
N LEU A 22 12.73 0.49 -18.28
CA LEU A 22 11.69 -0.18 -19.05
C LEU A 22 10.76 -1.00 -18.16
N ASP A 23 11.28 -1.64 -17.12
CA ASP A 23 10.49 -2.36 -16.13
C ASP A 23 9.60 -1.39 -15.33
N LEU A 24 10.14 -0.27 -14.87
CA LEU A 24 9.36 0.80 -14.22
C LEU A 24 8.25 1.33 -15.14
N HIS A 25 8.53 1.52 -16.42
CA HIS A 25 7.54 1.94 -17.39
C HIS A 25 6.42 0.92 -17.55
N ARG A 26 6.77 -0.34 -17.73
CA ARG A 26 5.78 -1.43 -17.84
C ARG A 26 4.90 -1.51 -16.60
N GLN A 27 5.50 -1.50 -15.42
CA GLN A 27 4.80 -1.59 -14.15
C GLN A 27 3.94 -0.35 -13.87
N LEU A 28 4.34 0.82 -14.36
CA LEU A 28 3.56 2.05 -14.25
C LEU A 28 2.33 2.06 -15.18
N VAL A 29 2.47 1.51 -16.39
CA VAL A 29 1.38 1.45 -17.38
C VAL A 29 0.33 0.39 -17.01
N PHE A 30 0.74 -0.73 -16.42
CA PHE A 30 -0.14 -1.86 -16.18
C PHE A 30 -1.32 -1.55 -15.25
N PRO A 31 -1.16 -0.95 -14.06
CA PRO A 31 -2.29 -0.56 -13.21
C PRO A 31 -3.25 0.40 -13.92
N ARG A 32 -2.78 1.34 -14.74
CA ARG A 32 -3.64 2.23 -15.52
C ARG A 32 -4.52 1.45 -16.51
N VAL A 33 -3.96 0.48 -17.20
CA VAL A 33 -4.70 -0.37 -18.14
C VAL A 33 -5.80 -1.16 -17.41
N ILE A 34 -5.49 -1.67 -16.22
CA ILE A 34 -6.48 -2.34 -15.35
C ILE A 34 -7.56 -1.35 -14.91
N GLU A 35 -7.18 -0.19 -14.38
CA GLU A 35 -8.07 0.86 -13.90
C GLU A 35 -9.09 1.27 -14.96
N GLU A 36 -8.64 1.59 -16.19
CA GLU A 36 -9.51 1.95 -17.31
C GLU A 36 -10.55 0.87 -17.59
N LYS A 37 -10.14 -0.40 -17.52
CA LYS A 37 -11.04 -1.54 -17.73
C LYS A 37 -12.03 -1.69 -16.57
N MET A 38 -11.57 -1.58 -15.33
CA MET A 38 -12.42 -1.69 -14.15
C MET A 38 -13.50 -0.58 -14.14
N LEU A 39 -13.16 0.64 -14.52
CA LEU A 39 -14.12 1.74 -14.68
C LEU A 39 -15.19 1.43 -15.74
N SER A 40 -14.79 0.78 -16.84
CA SER A 40 -15.75 0.32 -17.85
C SER A 40 -16.67 -0.76 -17.30
N LEU A 41 -16.14 -1.73 -16.56
CA LEU A 41 -16.92 -2.81 -15.94
C LEU A 41 -17.86 -2.31 -14.83
N LEU A 42 -17.42 -1.30 -14.07
CA LEU A 42 -18.25 -0.64 -13.06
C LEU A 42 -19.50 0.01 -13.71
N ARG A 43 -19.30 0.76 -14.82
CA ARG A 43 -20.41 1.37 -15.57
C ARG A 43 -21.37 0.34 -16.16
N GLN A 44 -20.93 -0.88 -16.42
CA GLN A 44 -21.72 -2.01 -16.87
C GLN A 44 -22.39 -2.78 -15.71
N GLY A 45 -22.17 -2.39 -14.46
CA GLY A 45 -22.67 -3.10 -13.28
C GLY A 45 -22.00 -4.45 -13.02
N LYS A 46 -20.87 -4.73 -13.68
CA LYS A 46 -20.12 -6.00 -13.54
C LYS A 46 -19.19 -6.03 -12.34
N ILE A 47 -18.87 -4.89 -11.77
CA ILE A 47 -18.24 -4.75 -10.46
C ILE A 47 -19.02 -3.73 -9.64
N SER A 48 -19.02 -3.88 -8.32
CA SER A 48 -19.92 -3.10 -7.44
C SER A 48 -19.30 -1.81 -6.93
N LYS A 49 -17.97 -1.76 -6.80
CA LYS A 49 -17.24 -0.67 -6.14
C LYS A 49 -15.82 -0.56 -6.66
N TRP A 50 -15.33 0.68 -6.83
CA TRP A 50 -13.97 0.90 -7.25
C TRP A 50 -13.40 2.19 -6.66
N PHE A 51 -12.21 2.10 -6.10
CA PHE A 51 -11.41 3.21 -5.60
C PHE A 51 -10.21 3.40 -6.51
N SER A 52 -10.33 4.33 -7.46
CA SER A 52 -9.30 4.51 -8.48
C SER A 52 -8.03 5.15 -7.92
N GLY A 53 -6.88 4.60 -8.32
CA GLY A 53 -5.54 5.17 -8.10
C GLY A 53 -5.02 5.97 -9.29
N ILE A 54 -5.85 6.30 -10.29
CA ILE A 54 -5.43 7.07 -11.47
C ILE A 54 -4.84 8.42 -11.06
N GLY A 55 -3.63 8.68 -11.52
CA GLY A 55 -2.82 9.86 -11.22
C GLY A 55 -1.80 9.66 -10.10
N GLN A 56 -1.89 8.57 -9.32
CA GLN A 56 -1.04 8.25 -8.16
C GLN A 56 -0.19 6.99 -8.37
N GLU A 57 -0.22 6.39 -9.55
CA GLU A 57 0.40 5.08 -9.81
C GLU A 57 1.89 5.06 -9.53
N ALA A 58 2.58 6.18 -9.74
CA ALA A 58 4.03 6.28 -9.55
C ALA A 58 4.46 6.03 -8.10
N ILE A 59 3.62 6.38 -7.12
CA ILE A 59 3.92 6.15 -5.70
C ILE A 59 3.87 4.66 -5.40
N SER A 60 2.75 4.00 -5.68
CA SER A 60 2.55 2.58 -5.37
C SER A 60 3.54 1.67 -6.10
N VAL A 61 3.79 1.94 -7.39
CA VAL A 61 4.74 1.19 -8.21
C VAL A 61 6.18 1.46 -7.78
N GLY A 62 6.55 2.74 -7.64
CA GLY A 62 7.91 3.13 -7.25
C GLY A 62 8.32 2.57 -5.89
N CYS A 63 7.43 2.64 -4.89
CA CYS A 63 7.66 2.05 -3.57
C CYS A 63 7.82 0.53 -3.63
N ALA A 64 6.89 -0.17 -4.31
CA ALA A 64 6.91 -1.62 -4.38
C ALA A 64 8.15 -2.18 -5.11
N MET A 65 8.59 -1.50 -6.18
CA MET A 65 9.78 -1.90 -6.94
C MET A 65 11.10 -1.54 -6.24
N ALA A 66 11.08 -0.64 -5.27
CA ALA A 66 12.26 -0.23 -4.51
C ALA A 66 12.60 -1.17 -3.35
N LEU A 67 11.66 -2.02 -2.93
CA LEU A 67 11.81 -2.95 -1.82
C LEU A 67 12.15 -4.36 -2.30
N GLU A 68 12.75 -5.16 -1.42
CA GLU A 68 12.97 -6.58 -1.66
C GLU A 68 11.65 -7.36 -1.62
N GLN A 69 11.60 -8.53 -2.29
CA GLN A 69 10.35 -9.30 -2.43
C GLN A 69 9.82 -9.85 -1.11
N ASP A 70 10.69 -10.07 -0.13
CA ASP A 70 10.38 -10.60 1.20
C ASP A 70 10.17 -9.50 2.26
N GLU A 71 10.19 -8.24 1.86
CA GLU A 71 9.84 -7.09 2.71
C GLU A 71 8.35 -6.78 2.59
N LEU A 72 7.70 -6.56 3.73
CA LEU A 72 6.25 -6.42 3.79
C LEU A 72 5.79 -4.99 3.49
N ILE A 73 4.75 -4.91 2.67
CA ILE A 73 4.07 -3.66 2.30
C ILE A 73 2.64 -3.67 2.83
N PHE A 74 2.28 -2.62 3.55
CA PHE A 74 0.94 -2.38 4.09
C PHE A 74 0.23 -1.38 3.20
N THR A 75 -0.77 -1.85 2.44
CA THR A 75 -1.42 -1.08 1.39
C THR A 75 -2.66 -0.32 1.85
N MET A 76 -3.08 0.65 1.04
CA MET A 76 -4.41 1.23 1.03
C MET A 76 -5.23 0.73 -0.18
N HIS A 77 -6.50 1.14 -0.22
CA HIS A 77 -7.45 0.78 -1.27
C HIS A 77 -7.13 1.32 -2.69
N ARG A 78 -6.13 2.23 -2.84
CA ARG A 78 -5.71 2.79 -4.14
C ARG A 78 -4.38 2.24 -4.65
N ASN A 79 -3.72 1.37 -3.89
CA ASN A 79 -2.39 0.90 -4.21
C ASN A 79 -2.37 -0.31 -5.15
N LEU A 80 -3.19 -0.29 -6.22
CA LEU A 80 -3.17 -1.34 -7.24
C LEU A 80 -1.76 -1.58 -7.79
N GLY A 81 -0.96 -0.52 -7.94
CA GLY A 81 0.42 -0.60 -8.39
C GLY A 81 1.32 -1.46 -7.51
N VAL A 82 1.05 -1.61 -6.21
CA VAL A 82 1.78 -2.54 -5.33
C VAL A 82 1.53 -3.98 -5.76
N PHE A 83 0.26 -4.35 -5.99
CA PHE A 83 -0.10 -5.71 -6.38
C PHE A 83 0.48 -6.09 -7.74
N THR A 84 0.43 -5.17 -8.71
CA THR A 84 0.99 -5.42 -10.05
C THR A 84 2.51 -5.49 -10.04
N ALA A 85 3.19 -4.59 -9.32
CA ALA A 85 4.65 -4.57 -9.21
C ALA A 85 5.20 -5.77 -8.43
N ARG A 86 4.41 -6.34 -7.50
CA ARG A 86 4.71 -7.60 -6.80
C ARG A 86 4.32 -8.83 -7.63
N ASN A 87 3.90 -8.67 -8.88
CA ASN A 87 3.52 -9.73 -9.81
C ASN A 87 2.37 -10.62 -9.31
N VAL A 88 1.43 -10.06 -8.55
CA VAL A 88 0.20 -10.77 -8.20
C VAL A 88 -0.58 -11.08 -9.48
N PRO A 89 -0.94 -12.35 -9.75
CA PRO A 89 -1.64 -12.72 -10.98
C PRO A 89 -2.96 -11.96 -11.14
N PHE A 90 -3.15 -11.35 -12.30
CA PHE A 90 -4.35 -10.53 -12.53
C PHE A 90 -5.64 -11.34 -12.42
N GLU A 91 -5.64 -12.60 -12.88
CA GLU A 91 -6.80 -13.50 -12.73
C GLU A 91 -7.22 -13.64 -11.27
N LYS A 92 -6.26 -13.74 -10.35
CA LYS A 92 -6.52 -13.87 -8.92
C LYS A 92 -7.05 -12.57 -8.31
N LEU A 93 -6.51 -11.41 -8.74
CA LEU A 93 -7.02 -10.09 -8.39
C LEU A 93 -8.46 -9.90 -8.90
N PHE A 94 -8.70 -10.24 -10.17
CA PHE A 94 -10.02 -10.05 -10.75
C PHE A 94 -11.05 -11.05 -10.16
N ALA A 95 -10.65 -12.27 -9.85
CA ALA A 95 -11.49 -13.23 -9.13
C ALA A 95 -11.88 -12.68 -7.74
N GLN A 96 -10.95 -12.01 -7.03
CA GLN A 96 -11.25 -11.33 -5.77
C GLN A 96 -12.30 -10.23 -5.97
N TRP A 97 -12.13 -9.35 -6.96
CA TRP A 97 -13.08 -8.26 -7.23
C TRP A 97 -14.43 -8.73 -7.73
N GLN A 98 -14.50 -9.90 -8.35
CA GLN A 98 -15.74 -10.56 -8.75
C GLN A 98 -16.38 -11.38 -7.62
N GLY A 99 -15.71 -11.55 -6.49
CA GLY A 99 -16.18 -12.38 -5.39
C GLY A 99 -16.21 -13.88 -5.73
N LYS A 100 -15.29 -14.34 -6.59
CA LYS A 100 -15.15 -15.77 -6.93
C LYS A 100 -14.41 -16.54 -5.83
N THR A 101 -14.67 -17.84 -5.72
CA THR A 101 -14.05 -18.72 -4.73
C THR A 101 -12.50 -18.78 -4.89
N SER A 102 -12.02 -18.62 -6.12
CA SER A 102 -10.57 -18.58 -6.42
C SER A 102 -9.88 -17.27 -6.02
N GLY A 103 -10.63 -16.24 -5.59
CA GLY A 103 -10.08 -15.01 -5.02
C GLY A 103 -9.43 -15.24 -3.65
N PHE A 104 -8.80 -14.22 -3.10
CA PHE A 104 -8.06 -14.29 -1.84
C PHE A 104 -8.96 -14.54 -0.62
N SER A 105 -10.21 -14.03 -0.67
CA SER A 105 -11.19 -14.18 0.41
C SER A 105 -12.23 -15.27 0.16
N LYS A 106 -12.04 -16.12 -0.85
CA LYS A 106 -12.98 -17.17 -1.25
C LYS A 106 -14.40 -16.64 -1.53
N GLY A 107 -14.51 -15.42 -2.05
CA GLY A 107 -15.77 -14.76 -2.36
C GLY A 107 -16.44 -14.01 -1.20
N ARG A 108 -15.85 -13.98 0.02
CA ARG A 108 -16.41 -13.32 1.20
C ARG A 108 -16.26 -11.81 1.17
N GLU A 109 -15.23 -11.31 0.51
CA GLU A 109 -14.96 -9.88 0.38
C GLU A 109 -14.65 -9.55 -1.08
N ARG A 110 -14.93 -8.32 -1.47
CA ARG A 110 -14.59 -7.75 -2.78
C ARG A 110 -13.65 -6.57 -2.57
N SER A 111 -13.28 -5.83 -3.63
CA SER A 111 -12.37 -4.72 -3.48
C SER A 111 -10.97 -5.16 -2.99
N PHE A 112 -10.25 -4.29 -2.28
CA PHE A 112 -8.87 -4.51 -1.83
C PHE A 112 -8.75 -4.93 -0.34
N HIS A 113 -9.84 -5.36 0.29
CA HIS A 113 -9.83 -5.82 1.69
C HIS A 113 -9.27 -7.25 1.81
N PHE A 114 -8.04 -7.42 1.40
CA PHE A 114 -7.34 -8.71 1.49
C PHE A 114 -5.82 -8.48 1.54
N GLY A 115 -5.10 -9.47 2.02
CA GLY A 115 -3.65 -9.54 1.96
C GLY A 115 -3.19 -10.79 1.24
N THR A 116 -1.91 -10.82 0.90
CA THR A 116 -1.26 -11.97 0.31
C THR A 116 0.21 -11.97 0.67
N LEU A 117 0.54 -12.70 1.75
CA LEU A 117 1.91 -12.78 2.25
C LEU A 117 2.86 -13.47 1.27
N ASP A 118 2.35 -14.33 0.38
CA ASP A 118 3.12 -14.92 -0.72
C ASP A 118 3.77 -13.86 -1.62
N TYR A 119 3.20 -12.65 -1.66
CA TYR A 119 3.70 -11.51 -2.43
C TYR A 119 4.19 -10.36 -1.55
N GLY A 120 4.37 -10.60 -0.25
CA GLY A 120 4.81 -9.57 0.70
C GLY A 120 3.80 -8.45 0.93
N ILE A 121 2.50 -8.70 0.73
CA ILE A 121 1.45 -7.69 0.90
C ILE A 121 0.59 -8.04 2.10
N VAL A 122 0.57 -7.14 3.09
CA VAL A 122 -0.31 -7.24 4.26
C VAL A 122 -1.66 -6.59 3.92
N GLY A 123 -2.72 -7.26 4.33
CA GLY A 123 -4.08 -6.85 3.99
C GLY A 123 -4.45 -5.47 4.50
N MET A 124 -5.21 -4.78 3.68
CA MET A 124 -5.81 -3.51 4.03
C MET A 124 -6.99 -3.71 4.99
N ILE A 125 -7.10 -2.82 5.95
CA ILE A 125 -8.25 -2.68 6.84
C ILE A 125 -9.04 -1.45 6.39
N SER A 126 -10.39 -1.48 6.44
CA SER A 126 -11.23 -0.35 6.05
C SER A 126 -10.96 0.93 6.88
N HIS A 127 -10.62 0.76 8.14
CA HIS A 127 -10.17 1.84 9.01
C HIS A 127 -8.74 2.20 8.65
N LEU A 128 -8.51 3.45 8.26
CA LEU A 128 -7.16 3.96 7.96
C LEU A 128 -6.47 4.24 9.29
N GLY A 129 -5.22 3.79 9.43
CA GLY A 129 -4.44 3.93 10.67
C GLY A 129 -3.84 2.62 11.15
N PRO A 130 -4.62 1.56 11.42
CA PRO A 130 -4.12 0.29 11.97
C PRO A 130 -2.97 -0.34 11.20
N GLN A 131 -2.91 -0.18 9.88
CA GLN A 131 -1.79 -0.69 9.08
C GLN A 131 -0.44 -0.08 9.47
N LEU A 132 -0.41 1.11 10.05
CA LEU A 132 0.81 1.77 10.49
C LEU A 132 1.35 1.07 11.75
N SER A 133 0.50 0.83 12.74
CA SER A 133 0.86 0.09 13.97
C SER A 133 1.21 -1.38 13.66
N LEU A 134 0.55 -2.00 12.67
CA LEU A 134 0.92 -3.34 12.23
C LEU A 134 2.32 -3.36 11.58
N ALA A 135 2.68 -2.31 10.83
CA ALA A 135 4.02 -2.17 10.27
C ALA A 135 5.08 -2.01 11.37
N ASP A 136 4.75 -1.31 12.47
CA ASP A 136 5.61 -1.23 13.65
C ASP A 136 5.85 -2.61 14.28
N GLY A 137 4.81 -3.42 14.39
CA GLY A 137 4.93 -4.79 14.87
C GLY A 137 5.87 -5.64 14.01
N VAL A 138 5.81 -5.49 12.69
CA VAL A 138 6.74 -6.15 11.75
C VAL A 138 8.15 -5.58 11.90
N GLY A 139 8.31 -4.27 12.00
CA GLY A 139 9.59 -3.61 12.25
C GLY A 139 10.23 -4.08 13.56
N LEU A 140 9.44 -4.21 14.62
CA LEU A 140 9.89 -4.76 15.90
C LEU A 140 10.35 -6.23 15.76
N ALA A 141 9.59 -7.04 15.03
CA ALA A 141 9.97 -8.44 14.78
C ALA A 141 11.30 -8.53 14.01
N HIS A 142 11.52 -7.71 12.99
CA HIS A 142 12.80 -7.64 12.28
C HIS A 142 13.95 -7.26 13.22
N LYS A 143 13.74 -6.26 14.08
CA LYS A 143 14.75 -5.83 15.07
C LYS A 143 15.07 -6.92 16.07
N LEU A 144 14.07 -7.57 16.66
CA LEU A 144 14.26 -8.65 17.64
C LEU A 144 14.96 -9.89 17.05
N LYS A 145 14.71 -10.17 15.76
CA LYS A 145 15.34 -11.28 15.03
C LYS A 145 16.67 -10.92 14.38
N ASN A 146 17.13 -9.67 14.50
CA ASN A 146 18.30 -9.13 13.80
C ASN A 146 18.22 -9.30 12.26
N GLU A 147 17.04 -9.20 11.69
CA GLU A 147 16.82 -9.23 10.24
C GLU A 147 17.06 -7.86 9.63
N GLN A 148 17.87 -7.81 8.56
CA GLN A 148 18.13 -6.58 7.82
C GLN A 148 17.04 -6.31 6.79
N LYS A 149 15.82 -6.04 7.28
CA LYS A 149 14.61 -5.80 6.48
C LYS A 149 13.92 -4.53 6.91
N VAL A 150 13.09 -4.00 6.02
CA VAL A 150 12.26 -2.82 6.26
C VAL A 150 10.80 -3.17 6.01
N ALA A 151 9.89 -2.57 6.78
CA ALA A 151 8.46 -2.57 6.47
C ALA A 151 8.09 -1.21 5.85
N LEU A 152 7.11 -1.19 4.94
CA LEU A 152 6.59 0.03 4.35
C LEU A 152 5.07 0.07 4.51
N ALA A 153 4.55 1.18 5.03
CA ALA A 153 3.12 1.36 5.21
C ALA A 153 2.62 2.65 4.55
N PHE A 154 1.52 2.54 3.82
CA PHE A 154 0.87 3.67 3.17
C PHE A 154 -0.25 4.25 4.04
N THR A 155 -0.41 5.56 3.99
CA THR A 155 -1.61 6.27 4.44
C THR A 155 -1.92 7.44 3.50
N GLY A 156 -3.15 7.95 3.53
CA GLY A 156 -3.51 9.20 2.86
C GLY A 156 -3.38 10.40 3.81
N GLU A 157 -3.40 11.62 3.27
CA GLU A 157 -3.35 12.84 4.07
C GLU A 157 -4.50 12.93 5.08
N GLY A 158 -5.69 12.44 4.73
CA GLY A 158 -6.82 12.38 5.67
C GLY A 158 -6.57 11.47 6.86
N GLY A 159 -5.93 10.31 6.64
CA GLY A 159 -5.57 9.36 7.69
C GLY A 159 -4.52 9.90 8.68
N THR A 160 -3.77 10.92 8.30
CA THR A 160 -2.78 11.55 9.20
C THR A 160 -3.40 12.34 10.36
N SER A 161 -4.72 12.51 10.35
CA SER A 161 -5.45 13.18 11.42
C SER A 161 -6.02 12.21 12.48
N GLU A 162 -5.85 10.90 12.26
CA GLU A 162 -6.28 9.86 13.21
C GLU A 162 -5.25 9.67 14.33
N GLY A 163 -5.73 9.26 15.53
CA GLY A 163 -4.86 9.02 16.68
C GLY A 163 -3.79 7.97 16.41
N GLU A 164 -4.16 6.87 15.77
CA GLU A 164 -3.24 5.78 15.41
C GLU A 164 -2.04 6.21 14.56
N PHE A 165 -2.21 7.21 13.67
CA PHE A 165 -1.07 7.77 12.95
C PHE A 165 -0.01 8.32 13.90
N HIS A 166 -0.44 9.10 14.89
CA HIS A 166 0.47 9.74 15.85
C HIS A 166 1.10 8.71 16.80
N GLU A 167 0.33 7.74 17.22
CA GLU A 167 0.76 6.66 18.10
C GLU A 167 1.81 5.78 17.42
N ALA A 168 1.54 5.32 16.20
CA ALA A 168 2.48 4.51 15.42
C ALA A 168 3.81 5.23 15.18
N LEU A 169 3.78 6.47 14.67
CA LEU A 169 5.00 7.21 14.42
C LEU A 169 5.83 7.42 15.70
N ASN A 170 5.16 7.69 16.82
CA ASN A 170 5.85 7.86 18.11
C ASN A 170 6.49 6.55 18.59
N VAL A 171 5.79 5.41 18.52
CA VAL A 171 6.33 4.11 18.88
C VAL A 171 7.51 3.74 18.00
N ALA A 172 7.36 3.89 16.68
CA ALA A 172 8.43 3.62 15.73
C ALA A 172 9.69 4.44 16.03
N ALA A 173 9.53 5.73 16.35
CA ALA A 173 10.63 6.63 16.68
C ALA A 173 11.32 6.23 18.00
N VAL A 174 10.55 5.97 19.06
CA VAL A 174 11.08 5.60 20.39
C VAL A 174 11.87 4.29 20.35
N TRP A 175 11.46 3.36 19.51
CA TRP A 175 12.09 2.04 19.42
C TRP A 175 13.02 1.88 18.21
N ASP A 176 13.31 2.94 17.45
CA ASP A 176 14.10 2.90 16.21
C ASP A 176 13.69 1.75 15.29
N LEU A 177 12.41 1.69 14.97
CA LEU A 177 11.89 0.61 14.14
C LEU A 177 12.22 0.83 12.65
N PRO A 178 12.59 -0.23 11.90
CA PRO A 178 12.90 -0.14 10.47
C PRO A 178 11.61 -0.03 9.63
N VAL A 179 10.94 1.12 9.70
CA VAL A 179 9.65 1.35 9.01
C VAL A 179 9.74 2.61 8.15
N ILE A 180 9.25 2.52 6.91
CA ILE A 180 9.01 3.66 6.03
C ILE A 180 7.49 3.92 6.01
N PHE A 181 7.07 5.07 6.54
CA PHE A 181 5.71 5.54 6.43
C PHE A 181 5.58 6.43 5.20
N VAL A 182 4.63 6.11 4.29
CA VAL A 182 4.40 6.87 3.07
C VAL A 182 3.02 7.51 3.12
N ILE A 183 3.00 8.84 3.06
CA ILE A 183 1.77 9.61 2.91
C ILE A 183 1.52 9.89 1.43
N GLU A 184 0.40 9.39 0.90
CA GLU A 184 -0.11 9.81 -0.41
C GLU A 184 -0.95 11.08 -0.23
N ASN A 185 -0.28 12.25 -0.28
CA ASN A 185 -0.97 13.53 -0.18
C ASN A 185 -1.58 13.91 -1.53
N ASN A 186 -2.83 13.53 -1.70
CA ASN A 186 -3.57 13.70 -2.96
C ASN A 186 -4.54 14.90 -2.96
N GLY A 187 -4.43 15.76 -1.95
CA GLY A 187 -5.15 17.02 -1.83
C GLY A 187 -6.53 16.94 -1.15
N TYR A 188 -7.10 15.74 -0.94
CA TYR A 188 -8.46 15.59 -0.44
C TYR A 188 -8.66 14.36 0.44
N GLY A 189 -8.98 14.57 1.72
CA GLY A 189 -9.58 13.53 2.57
C GLY A 189 -11.08 13.43 2.31
N LEU A 190 -11.54 12.37 1.62
CA LEU A 190 -12.90 12.30 1.05
C LEU A 190 -13.17 13.52 0.14
N SER A 191 -13.93 14.50 0.60
CA SER A 191 -14.23 15.77 -0.09
C SER A 191 -13.62 16.99 0.60
N THR A 192 -12.94 16.80 1.73
CA THR A 192 -12.32 17.88 2.50
C THR A 192 -10.94 18.19 1.96
N PRO A 193 -10.67 19.42 1.49
CA PRO A 193 -9.36 19.80 0.98
C PRO A 193 -8.35 19.92 2.14
N THR A 194 -7.07 19.75 1.83
CA THR A 194 -5.99 19.70 2.81
C THR A 194 -5.86 20.97 3.67
N ASN A 195 -6.17 22.14 3.12
CA ASN A 195 -6.15 23.41 3.87
C ASN A 195 -7.22 23.51 4.96
N GLU A 196 -8.21 22.64 4.95
CA GLU A 196 -9.24 22.50 6.00
C GLU A 196 -8.92 21.37 6.99
N GLN A 197 -7.88 20.57 6.72
CA GLN A 197 -7.51 19.40 7.55
C GLN A 197 -6.32 19.70 8.47
N TYR A 198 -5.28 20.41 8.02
CA TYR A 198 -4.08 20.69 8.79
C TYR A 198 -3.47 22.06 8.45
N LYS A 199 -2.55 22.52 9.31
CA LYS A 199 -1.92 23.85 9.22
C LYS A 199 -0.45 23.83 8.85
N CYS A 200 0.25 22.70 9.02
CA CYS A 200 1.65 22.60 8.57
C CYS A 200 1.73 22.75 7.05
N GLU A 201 2.86 23.22 6.55
CA GLU A 201 3.08 23.36 5.11
C GLU A 201 3.19 22.00 4.44
N PHE A 202 3.97 21.09 5.03
CA PHE A 202 4.11 19.71 4.61
C PHE A 202 3.77 18.77 5.78
N LEU A 203 3.11 17.66 5.48
CA LEU A 203 2.82 16.64 6.48
C LEU A 203 4.09 15.94 6.97
N ALA A 204 5.13 15.88 6.13
CA ALA A 204 6.45 15.40 6.52
C ALA A 204 7.09 16.22 7.66
N ASP A 205 6.69 17.49 7.86
CA ASP A 205 7.17 18.33 8.98
C ASP A 205 6.77 17.78 10.36
N ARG A 206 5.68 17.00 10.41
CA ARG A 206 5.25 16.34 11.66
C ARG A 206 6.30 15.37 12.22
N ALA A 207 7.13 14.78 11.35
CA ALA A 207 8.21 13.88 11.74
C ALA A 207 9.14 14.49 12.79
N LYS A 208 9.40 15.80 12.72
CA LYS A 208 10.25 16.54 13.69
C LYS A 208 9.71 16.42 15.11
N GLY A 209 8.37 16.39 15.26
CA GLY A 209 7.72 16.26 16.57
C GLY A 209 7.97 14.91 17.25
N TYR A 210 8.30 13.87 16.48
CA TYR A 210 8.63 12.53 16.98
C TYR A 210 10.16 12.27 17.00
N GLY A 211 10.99 13.24 16.56
CA GLY A 211 12.43 13.07 16.47
C GLY A 211 12.89 12.20 15.30
N MET A 212 12.07 12.04 14.25
CA MET A 212 12.36 11.23 13.07
C MET A 212 12.56 12.09 11.81
N GLU A 213 13.16 11.49 10.78
CA GLU A 213 13.36 12.12 9.48
C GLU A 213 12.03 12.23 8.72
N GLY A 214 11.76 13.42 8.16
CA GLY A 214 10.64 13.68 7.26
C GLY A 214 11.12 14.17 5.91
N ILE A 215 10.58 13.64 4.81
CA ILE A 215 10.97 13.96 3.44
C ILE A 215 9.71 14.19 2.61
N THR A 216 9.67 15.29 1.85
CA THR A 216 8.61 15.55 0.87
C THR A 216 9.17 15.39 -0.54
N ILE A 217 8.48 14.63 -1.39
CA ILE A 217 8.88 14.34 -2.78
C ILE A 217 7.71 14.53 -3.76
N ASP A 218 8.02 14.64 -5.06
CA ASP A 218 7.01 14.63 -6.12
C ASP A 218 6.52 13.18 -6.34
N GLY A 219 5.31 12.89 -5.85
CA GLY A 219 4.69 11.57 -5.94
C GLY A 219 4.30 11.14 -7.36
N ASN A 220 4.28 12.06 -8.34
CA ASN A 220 4.02 11.72 -9.74
C ASN A 220 5.31 11.39 -10.50
N ASN A 221 6.48 11.64 -9.90
CA ASN A 221 7.77 11.33 -10.50
C ASN A 221 8.27 9.94 -10.04
N ILE A 222 8.02 8.91 -10.86
CA ILE A 222 8.37 7.53 -10.53
C ILE A 222 9.86 7.32 -10.23
N LEU A 223 10.76 8.09 -10.88
CA LEU A 223 12.20 7.97 -10.63
C LEU A 223 12.57 8.56 -9.27
N GLU A 224 11.94 9.65 -8.87
CA GLU A 224 12.16 10.26 -7.57
C GLU A 224 11.63 9.36 -6.45
N VAL A 225 10.41 8.84 -6.59
CA VAL A 225 9.85 7.88 -5.65
C VAL A 225 10.75 6.64 -5.51
N TYR A 226 11.05 5.98 -6.62
CA TYR A 226 11.88 4.77 -6.62
C TYR A 226 13.25 4.99 -5.97
N GLN A 227 13.97 6.03 -6.40
CA GLN A 227 15.32 6.30 -5.91
C GLN A 227 15.34 6.71 -4.42
N THR A 228 14.34 7.49 -3.99
CA THR A 228 14.22 7.89 -2.58
C THR A 228 13.95 6.68 -1.70
N ILE A 229 12.94 5.88 -2.02
CA ILE A 229 12.59 4.68 -1.23
C ILE A 229 13.73 3.66 -1.24
N GLN A 230 14.36 3.40 -2.40
CA GLN A 230 15.49 2.49 -2.50
C GLN A 230 16.68 2.94 -1.62
N LYS A 231 17.00 4.24 -1.63
CA LYS A 231 18.07 4.80 -0.79
C LYS A 231 17.74 4.64 0.69
N LEU A 232 16.51 4.99 1.09
CA LEU A 232 16.05 4.86 2.47
C LEU A 232 16.06 3.40 2.93
N ALA A 233 15.47 2.50 2.17
CA ALA A 233 15.43 1.08 2.51
C ALA A 233 16.84 0.50 2.67
N LYS A 234 17.76 0.82 1.76
CA LYS A 234 19.16 0.39 1.85
C LYS A 234 19.87 0.89 3.10
N ASP A 235 19.56 2.10 3.55
CA ASP A 235 20.16 2.66 4.75
C ASP A 235 19.50 2.09 6.01
N ILE A 236 18.19 2.04 6.06
CA ILE A 236 17.39 1.54 7.21
C ILE A 236 17.69 0.06 7.51
N ARG A 237 17.95 -0.78 6.50
CA ARG A 237 18.38 -2.17 6.70
C ARG A 237 19.65 -2.29 7.56
N LYS A 238 20.53 -1.28 7.49
CA LYS A 238 21.79 -1.25 8.25
C LYS A 238 21.67 -0.45 9.53
N ASN A 239 20.91 0.61 9.50
CA ASN A 239 20.72 1.58 10.57
C ASN A 239 19.22 1.72 10.85
N PRO A 240 18.62 0.77 11.59
CA PRO A 240 17.18 0.75 11.83
C PRO A 240 16.69 2.08 12.42
N ARG A 241 15.73 2.70 11.76
CA ARG A 241 15.02 3.90 12.18
C ARG A 241 13.76 4.10 11.33
N PRO A 242 12.74 4.79 11.82
CA PRO A 242 11.60 5.15 11.00
C PRO A 242 11.88 6.41 10.17
N VAL A 243 11.20 6.50 9.02
CA VAL A 243 11.21 7.70 8.16
C VAL A 243 9.80 7.96 7.67
N LEU A 244 9.39 9.23 7.66
CA LEU A 244 8.13 9.69 7.10
C LEU A 244 8.37 10.31 5.72
N VAL A 245 7.78 9.73 4.69
CA VAL A 245 7.88 10.22 3.31
C VAL A 245 6.51 10.73 2.86
N GLU A 246 6.41 12.01 2.57
CA GLU A 246 5.23 12.61 1.97
C GLU A 246 5.40 12.69 0.45
N CYS A 247 4.51 12.03 -0.28
CA CYS A 247 4.43 12.04 -1.73
C CYS A 247 3.32 13.01 -2.18
N LEU A 248 3.71 14.15 -2.73
CA LEU A 248 2.75 15.11 -3.27
C LEU A 248 2.19 14.59 -4.59
N THR A 249 0.88 14.44 -4.65
CA THR A 249 0.16 13.91 -5.81
C THR A 249 -1.24 14.52 -5.89
N PHE A 250 -2.09 13.99 -6.77
CA PHE A 250 -3.46 14.44 -6.86
C PHE A 250 -4.41 13.30 -7.26
N ARG A 251 -5.56 13.25 -6.60
CA ARG A 251 -6.60 12.28 -6.90
C ARG A 251 -7.43 12.73 -8.11
N MET A 252 -7.14 12.18 -9.28
CA MET A 252 -7.81 12.52 -10.54
C MET A 252 -9.26 12.01 -10.65
N ARG A 253 -9.71 11.18 -9.70
CA ARG A 253 -11.05 10.59 -9.68
C ARG A 253 -11.74 10.88 -8.35
N GLY A 254 -13.02 10.52 -8.20
CA GLY A 254 -13.71 10.62 -6.92
C GLY A 254 -13.05 9.77 -5.82
N HIS A 255 -13.42 10.01 -4.58
CA HIS A 255 -12.95 9.15 -3.47
C HIS A 255 -13.27 7.68 -3.75
N GLU A 256 -14.50 7.41 -4.12
CA GLU A 256 -15.00 6.24 -4.81
C GLU A 256 -15.58 6.71 -6.14
N GLU A 257 -15.59 5.87 -7.17
CA GLU A 257 -16.07 6.30 -8.50
C GLU A 257 -17.52 6.81 -8.50
N ALA A 258 -18.38 6.27 -7.63
CA ALA A 258 -19.75 6.75 -7.48
C ALA A 258 -19.86 8.15 -6.86
N SER A 259 -18.85 8.59 -6.10
CA SER A 259 -18.84 9.91 -5.44
C SER A 259 -18.67 11.08 -6.42
N GLY A 260 -18.04 10.84 -7.57
CA GLY A 260 -17.71 11.88 -8.55
C GLY A 260 -16.69 12.91 -8.02
N THR A 261 -16.50 14.02 -8.78
CA THR A 261 -15.48 15.04 -8.49
C THR A 261 -16.06 16.46 -8.50
N LYS A 262 -17.37 16.64 -8.30
CA LYS A 262 -18.03 17.97 -8.40
C LYS A 262 -17.49 19.00 -7.40
N TYR A 263 -16.93 18.56 -6.28
CA TYR A 263 -16.32 19.42 -5.25
C TYR A 263 -14.91 19.87 -5.60
N VAL A 264 -14.29 19.29 -6.62
CA VAL A 264 -12.93 19.64 -7.04
C VAL A 264 -12.99 20.77 -8.10
N PRO A 265 -12.27 21.89 -7.90
CA PRO A 265 -12.17 22.94 -8.89
C PRO A 265 -11.57 22.43 -10.21
N LYS A 266 -12.18 22.80 -11.35
CA LYS A 266 -11.74 22.32 -12.68
C LYS A 266 -10.28 22.64 -12.98
N HIS A 267 -9.81 23.83 -12.62
CA HIS A 267 -8.43 24.25 -12.87
C HIS A 267 -7.41 23.32 -12.19
N LEU A 268 -7.71 22.80 -10.98
CA LEU A 268 -6.82 21.82 -10.32
C LEU A 268 -6.75 20.51 -11.09
N MET A 269 -7.89 20.04 -11.61
CA MET A 269 -7.91 18.84 -12.46
C MET A 269 -7.07 19.04 -13.73
N GLU A 270 -7.17 20.20 -14.36
CA GLU A 270 -6.40 20.55 -15.57
C GLU A 270 -4.90 20.67 -15.26
N GLU A 271 -4.53 21.35 -14.18
CA GLU A 271 -3.14 21.48 -13.73
C GLU A 271 -2.49 20.12 -13.45
N TRP A 272 -3.19 19.25 -12.72
CA TRP A 272 -2.65 17.93 -12.36
C TRP A 272 -2.69 16.93 -13.51
N ALA A 273 -3.59 17.10 -14.49
CA ALA A 273 -3.56 16.32 -15.73
C ALA A 273 -2.25 16.51 -16.51
N LEU A 274 -1.63 17.71 -16.44
CA LEU A 274 -0.31 17.97 -17.04
C LEU A 274 0.82 17.22 -16.34
N LYS A 275 0.60 16.78 -15.10
CA LYS A 275 1.54 15.98 -14.30
C LYS A 275 1.22 14.48 -14.29
N ASP A 276 0.42 14.00 -15.24
CA ASP A 276 0.13 12.56 -15.33
C ASP A 276 1.43 11.74 -15.32
N PRO A 277 1.61 10.79 -14.37
CA PRO A 277 2.88 10.09 -14.20
C PRO A 277 3.26 9.23 -15.40
N ILE A 278 2.27 8.67 -16.11
CA ILE A 278 2.53 7.76 -17.23
C ILE A 278 2.95 8.54 -18.48
N SER A 279 2.14 9.50 -18.90
CA SER A 279 2.44 10.28 -20.12
C SER A 279 3.74 11.06 -19.99
N ASN A 280 4.03 11.62 -18.80
CA ASN A 280 5.28 12.33 -18.59
C ASN A 280 6.49 11.39 -18.61
N PHE A 281 6.41 10.21 -17.98
CA PHE A 281 7.52 9.26 -18.00
C PHE A 281 7.72 8.65 -19.40
N GLU A 282 6.66 8.34 -20.12
CA GLU A 282 6.75 7.91 -21.54
C GLU A 282 7.45 8.94 -22.41
N ASN A 283 7.02 10.19 -22.34
CA ASN A 283 7.64 11.28 -23.08
C ASN A 283 9.13 11.44 -22.75
N TYR A 284 9.49 11.29 -21.46
CA TYR A 284 10.89 11.27 -21.05
C TYR A 284 11.66 10.12 -21.71
N LEU A 285 11.14 8.88 -21.66
CA LEU A 285 11.81 7.72 -22.24
C LEU A 285 11.97 7.83 -23.76
N ILE A 286 10.96 8.38 -24.47
CA ILE A 286 11.01 8.63 -25.91
C ILE A 286 12.08 9.68 -26.21
N LYS A 287 12.12 10.79 -25.46
CA LYS A 287 13.11 11.87 -25.62
C LYS A 287 14.54 11.37 -25.41
N GLU A 288 14.73 10.48 -24.44
CA GLU A 288 16.04 9.84 -24.17
C GLU A 288 16.38 8.72 -25.16
N GLY A 289 15.53 8.43 -26.15
CA GLY A 289 15.75 7.37 -27.12
C GLY A 289 15.74 5.94 -26.54
N LEU A 290 15.11 5.77 -25.39
CA LEU A 290 15.02 4.48 -24.70
C LEU A 290 13.89 3.60 -25.22
N ILE A 291 12.79 4.22 -25.67
CA ILE A 291 11.66 3.60 -26.38
C ILE A 291 11.21 4.49 -27.52
N THR A 292 10.43 3.91 -28.44
CA THR A 292 9.70 4.63 -29.49
C THR A 292 8.21 4.75 -29.13
N GLU A 293 7.49 5.66 -29.78
CA GLU A 293 6.02 5.73 -29.63
C GLU A 293 5.33 4.41 -30.05
N SER A 294 5.87 3.72 -31.07
CA SER A 294 5.34 2.43 -31.51
C SER A 294 5.50 1.36 -30.46
N GLU A 295 6.64 1.30 -29.75
CA GLU A 295 6.87 0.36 -28.67
C GLU A 295 5.96 0.63 -27.48
N SER A 296 5.75 1.91 -27.10
CA SER A 296 4.78 2.27 -26.05
C SER A 296 3.35 1.84 -26.41
N LYS A 297 2.91 2.12 -27.65
CA LYS A 297 1.58 1.69 -28.14
C LYS A 297 1.45 0.18 -28.14
N SER A 298 2.49 -0.54 -28.57
CA SER A 298 2.53 -2.00 -28.59
C SER A 298 2.46 -2.61 -27.19
N LEU A 299 3.17 -2.04 -26.22
CA LEU A 299 3.10 -2.44 -24.82
C LEU A 299 1.66 -2.32 -24.29
N LYS A 300 1.03 -1.16 -24.46
CA LYS A 300 -0.35 -0.93 -24.00
C LYS A 300 -1.35 -1.89 -24.66
N ALA A 301 -1.19 -2.13 -25.97
CA ALA A 301 -2.03 -3.08 -26.70
C ALA A 301 -1.85 -4.53 -26.22
N GLY A 302 -0.60 -4.95 -25.97
CA GLY A 302 -0.28 -6.25 -25.39
C GLY A 302 -0.91 -6.45 -24.03
N LEU A 303 -0.72 -5.48 -23.10
CA LEU A 303 -1.32 -5.52 -21.77
C LEU A 303 -2.86 -5.59 -21.81
N LYS A 304 -3.50 -4.82 -22.70
CA LYS A 304 -4.96 -4.88 -22.91
C LYS A 304 -5.42 -6.26 -23.39
N LYS A 305 -4.70 -6.85 -24.33
CA LYS A 305 -5.01 -8.19 -24.85
C LYS A 305 -4.91 -9.28 -23.79
N ASP A 306 -3.84 -9.24 -23.00
CA ASP A 306 -3.63 -10.19 -21.90
C ASP A 306 -4.70 -10.02 -20.83
N LEU A 307 -5.05 -8.77 -20.49
CA LEU A 307 -6.12 -8.43 -19.57
C LEU A 307 -7.47 -9.00 -20.02
N GLU A 308 -7.85 -8.80 -21.28
CA GLU A 308 -9.12 -9.32 -21.82
C GLU A 308 -9.20 -10.86 -21.77
N LYS A 309 -8.09 -11.54 -22.02
CA LYS A 309 -8.01 -13.00 -21.88
C LYS A 309 -8.27 -13.44 -20.44
N SER A 310 -7.59 -12.82 -19.48
CA SER A 310 -7.74 -13.11 -18.06
C SER A 310 -9.16 -12.81 -17.55
N LEU A 311 -9.76 -11.71 -18.00
CA LEU A 311 -11.14 -11.35 -17.67
C LEU A 311 -12.13 -12.43 -18.12
N LYS A 312 -11.99 -12.92 -19.37
CA LYS A 312 -12.84 -14.00 -19.89
C LYS A 312 -12.74 -15.24 -19.01
N THR A 313 -11.53 -15.67 -18.68
CA THR A 313 -11.30 -16.84 -17.81
C THR A 313 -12.05 -16.70 -16.48
N VAL A 314 -11.98 -15.52 -15.84
CA VAL A 314 -12.62 -15.31 -14.53
C VAL A 314 -14.14 -15.19 -14.64
N PHE A 315 -14.66 -14.54 -15.69
CA PHE A 315 -16.12 -14.48 -15.89
C PHE A 315 -16.75 -15.85 -16.10
N ASP A 316 -16.01 -16.79 -16.73
CA ASP A 316 -16.48 -18.16 -16.97
C ASP A 316 -16.39 -19.05 -15.69
N MET A 317 -15.78 -18.55 -14.59
CA MET A 317 -15.73 -19.28 -13.31
C MET A 317 -17.12 -19.33 -12.66
N PRO A 318 -17.47 -20.45 -11.98
CA PRO A 318 -18.73 -20.56 -11.26
C PRO A 318 -18.86 -19.52 -10.14
N GLU A 319 -20.09 -19.15 -9.83
CA GLU A 319 -20.37 -18.33 -8.65
C GLU A 319 -20.15 -19.16 -7.37
N PRO A 320 -19.67 -18.53 -6.26
CA PRO A 320 -19.49 -19.22 -5.00
C PRO A 320 -20.86 -19.65 -4.43
N VAL A 321 -20.91 -20.87 -3.90
CA VAL A 321 -22.07 -21.36 -3.15
C VAL A 321 -21.74 -21.28 -1.66
N ALA A 322 -22.57 -20.57 -0.90
CA ALA A 322 -22.40 -20.44 0.55
C ALA A 322 -22.69 -21.76 1.24
N HIS A 323 -21.81 -22.19 2.14
CA HIS A 323 -21.99 -23.36 2.98
C HIS A 323 -21.58 -23.02 4.42
N THR A 324 -22.56 -23.05 5.33
CA THR A 324 -22.40 -22.54 6.70
C THR A 324 -21.24 -23.18 7.46
N LEU A 325 -21.02 -24.48 7.32
CA LEU A 325 -19.92 -25.16 8.01
C LEU A 325 -18.55 -24.72 7.49
N ASP A 326 -18.42 -24.51 6.19
CA ASP A 326 -17.16 -24.01 5.59
C ASP A 326 -16.89 -22.58 6.04
N GLU A 327 -17.93 -21.74 6.13
CA GLU A 327 -17.82 -20.36 6.63
C GLU A 327 -17.29 -20.34 8.07
N ILE A 328 -17.88 -21.15 8.96
CA ILE A 328 -17.47 -21.23 10.37
C ILE A 328 -16.06 -21.81 10.52
N ASN A 329 -15.74 -22.87 9.78
CA ASN A 329 -14.43 -23.55 9.87
C ASN A 329 -13.29 -22.71 9.29
N ASP A 330 -13.56 -21.80 8.37
CA ASP A 330 -12.55 -20.91 7.77
C ASP A 330 -12.22 -19.67 8.64
N VAL A 331 -12.97 -19.42 9.74
CA VAL A 331 -12.74 -18.26 10.62
C VAL A 331 -11.46 -18.44 11.43
N TYR A 332 -11.20 -19.65 11.92
CA TYR A 332 -10.07 -19.96 12.78
C TYR A 332 -9.21 -21.08 12.20
N ARG A 333 -7.91 -20.97 12.42
CA ARG A 333 -7.01 -22.09 12.15
C ARG A 333 -7.35 -23.24 13.10
N PRO A 334 -7.43 -24.51 12.62
CA PRO A 334 -7.56 -25.66 13.49
C PRO A 334 -6.48 -25.63 14.59
N PHE A 335 -6.89 -25.81 15.81
CA PHE A 335 -6.03 -25.77 16.97
C PHE A 335 -6.39 -26.96 17.90
N ASP A 336 -5.38 -27.78 18.20
CA ASP A 336 -5.51 -28.86 19.17
C ASP A 336 -5.32 -28.28 20.57
N PHE A 337 -6.41 -28.12 21.31
CA PHE A 337 -6.38 -27.66 22.69
C PHE A 337 -5.80 -28.73 23.57
N GLN A 338 -4.67 -28.44 24.20
CA GLN A 338 -4.08 -29.31 25.24
C GLN A 338 -4.37 -28.73 26.62
N GLU A 339 -5.25 -29.37 27.33
CA GLU A 339 -5.56 -28.99 28.70
C GLU A 339 -4.38 -29.31 29.63
N THR A 340 -3.82 -28.31 30.27
CA THR A 340 -2.85 -28.48 31.34
C THR A 340 -3.58 -28.43 32.67
N LYS A 341 -3.67 -29.59 33.36
CA LYS A 341 -4.29 -29.65 34.68
C LYS A 341 -3.43 -28.94 35.71
N PRO A 342 -4.04 -28.24 36.69
CA PRO A 342 -3.30 -27.59 37.74
C PRO A 342 -2.57 -28.62 38.60
N GLY A 343 -1.37 -28.27 39.06
CA GLY A 343 -0.61 -29.10 40.01
C GLY A 343 -1.28 -29.22 41.38
N SER A 344 -0.82 -30.11 42.21
CA SER A 344 -1.33 -30.33 43.58
C SER A 344 -0.96 -29.22 44.56
N SER A 345 0.12 -28.47 44.29
CA SER A 345 0.55 -27.35 45.11
C SER A 345 -0.35 -26.14 44.89
N LYS A 346 -0.91 -25.62 45.97
CA LYS A 346 -1.78 -24.44 45.94
C LYS A 346 -1.18 -23.34 46.83
N ARG A 347 -1.23 -22.11 46.35
CA ARG A 347 -0.85 -20.91 47.09
C ARG A 347 -1.97 -19.88 46.96
N GLU A 348 -2.39 -19.31 48.09
CA GLU A 348 -3.32 -18.18 48.05
C GLU A 348 -2.58 -16.93 47.65
N MET A 349 -3.12 -16.21 46.67
CA MET A 349 -2.54 -14.98 46.15
C MET A 349 -3.65 -14.10 45.49
N ARG A 350 -3.37 -12.81 45.34
CA ARG A 350 -4.29 -11.95 44.59
C ARG A 350 -4.31 -12.36 43.13
N PHE A 351 -5.45 -12.19 42.46
CA PHE A 351 -5.61 -12.53 41.04
C PHE A 351 -4.56 -11.85 40.14
N VAL A 352 -4.31 -10.55 40.40
CA VAL A 352 -3.30 -9.77 39.63
C VAL A 352 -1.89 -10.34 39.78
N ASP A 353 -1.54 -10.85 40.98
CA ASP A 353 -0.24 -11.48 41.23
C ASP A 353 -0.15 -12.83 40.52
N ALA A 354 -1.26 -13.60 40.44
CA ALA A 354 -1.33 -14.85 39.70
C ALA A 354 -1.15 -14.62 38.18
N VAL A 355 -1.76 -13.59 37.63
CA VAL A 355 -1.57 -13.20 36.23
C VAL A 355 -0.11 -12.81 35.94
N SER A 356 0.49 -11.98 36.81
CA SER A 356 1.89 -11.58 36.70
C SER A 356 2.84 -12.76 36.77
N ASP A 357 2.58 -13.70 37.68
CA ASP A 357 3.37 -14.94 37.86
C ASP A 357 3.27 -15.83 36.61
N GLY A 358 2.05 -16.00 36.08
CA GLY A 358 1.80 -16.77 34.86
C GLY A 358 2.52 -16.20 33.65
N LEU A 359 2.50 -14.86 33.48
CA LEU A 359 3.24 -14.19 32.42
C LEU A 359 4.75 -14.36 32.54
N LYS A 360 5.31 -14.25 33.77
CA LYS A 360 6.74 -14.49 34.03
C LYS A 360 7.16 -15.91 33.67
N GLU A 361 6.36 -16.91 34.06
CA GLU A 361 6.64 -18.30 33.73
C GLU A 361 6.50 -18.57 32.22
N ALA A 362 5.51 -17.97 31.55
CA ALA A 362 5.36 -18.05 30.10
C ALA A 362 6.57 -17.46 29.38
N MET A 363 7.05 -16.27 29.80
CA MET A 363 8.24 -15.64 29.22
C MET A 363 9.53 -16.43 29.46
N LYS A 364 9.66 -17.13 30.56
CA LYS A 364 10.80 -18.05 30.78
C LYS A 364 10.75 -19.28 29.88
N LYS A 365 9.55 -19.72 29.52
CA LYS A 365 9.32 -20.96 28.76
C LYS A 365 9.32 -20.73 27.24
N HIS A 366 8.97 -19.54 26.80
CA HIS A 366 8.76 -19.19 25.39
C HIS A 366 9.58 -17.96 25.01
N ASP A 367 10.71 -18.17 24.35
CA ASP A 367 11.65 -17.13 23.94
C ASP A 367 11.06 -16.15 22.92
N ASN A 368 9.97 -16.53 22.27
CA ASN A 368 9.27 -15.72 21.27
C ASN A 368 8.05 -14.97 21.84
N LEU A 369 7.86 -14.97 23.17
CA LEU A 369 6.77 -14.22 23.79
C LEU A 369 7.19 -12.75 23.96
N VAL A 370 6.35 -11.85 23.45
CA VAL A 370 6.46 -10.39 23.58
C VAL A 370 5.20 -9.88 24.27
N LEU A 371 5.36 -8.95 25.23
CA LEU A 371 4.27 -8.31 25.99
C LEU A 371 4.24 -6.82 25.68
#